data_b97cc553b70cb85828e4a6007a8d8d0d
#
_entry.id   b97cc553b70cb85828e4a6007a8d8d0d
#
_cell.length_a   1.000
_cell.length_b   1.000
_cell.length_c   1.000
_cell.angle_alpha   90.00
_cell.angle_beta   90.00
_cell.angle_gamma   90.00
#
_symmetry.space_group_name_H-M   'P 1'
#
loop_
_entity.id
_entity.type
_entity.pdbx_description
1 polymer ?
#
loop_
_entity_poly.entity_id
_entity_poly.type
_entity_poly.pdbx_seq_one_letter_code
_entity_poly.pdbx_strand_id
1 'polypeptide(L)'
;GQALKLELLKQHYGSSFSPIREALNRLRSERLVINTASRGFKVATLSVEEMWDACEARILIDCEALRRSLLNADDAWEAQLVAAFHTLTLAAQRLAAAEDAATNTALQETLEARHWGFHQALIAACKSSWLMELSGQLYAQTERYRRPVRAGRAAYRTAYGPERNVDDEHRQLLDAALTRNADLLVQTLTQHYRKTAQFIEEVLTAESLNKAMPRSALG
;
A
#
# COMPACT_ATOMS: atom_id res chain seq x y z
N GLY A 1 3.26 -15.65 -8.18
CA GLY A 1 4.01 -16.79 -8.66
C GLY A 1 3.67 -17.27 -10.08
N GLN A 2 2.68 -16.66 -10.75
CA GLN A 2 2.26 -17.02 -12.11
C GLN A 2 3.39 -16.79 -13.13
N ALA A 3 3.65 -17.77 -13.99
CA ALA A 3 4.63 -17.63 -15.07
C ALA A 3 4.13 -16.66 -16.16
N LEU A 4 5.00 -15.76 -16.59
CA LEU A 4 4.74 -14.75 -17.61
C LEU A 4 5.39 -15.23 -18.94
N LYS A 5 4.59 -15.92 -19.74
CA LYS A 5 5.05 -16.47 -21.04
C LYS A 5 5.07 -15.34 -22.08
N LEU A 6 6.24 -15.08 -22.66
CA LEU A 6 6.45 -14.00 -23.63
C LEU A 6 5.52 -14.11 -24.84
N GLU A 7 5.27 -15.34 -25.32
CA GLU A 7 4.39 -15.61 -26.45
C GLU A 7 2.95 -15.19 -26.17
N LEU A 8 2.44 -15.51 -24.95
CA LEU A 8 1.09 -15.13 -24.54
C LEU A 8 0.96 -13.62 -24.37
N LEU A 9 1.98 -12.97 -23.79
CA LEU A 9 2.02 -11.51 -23.64
C LEU A 9 2.07 -10.81 -25.01
N LYS A 10 2.88 -11.34 -25.95
CA LYS A 10 2.94 -10.85 -27.32
C LYS A 10 1.57 -10.90 -27.98
N GLN A 11 0.88 -12.03 -27.86
CA GLN A 11 -0.45 -12.22 -28.43
C GLN A 11 -1.47 -11.29 -27.77
N HIS A 12 -1.46 -11.20 -26.45
CA HIS A 12 -2.41 -10.39 -25.67
C HIS A 12 -2.29 -8.89 -25.93
N TYR A 13 -1.05 -8.37 -26.03
CA TYR A 13 -0.80 -6.94 -26.22
C TYR A 13 -0.55 -6.54 -27.68
N GLY A 14 -0.55 -7.46 -28.63
CA GLY A 14 -0.26 -7.18 -30.04
C GLY A 14 1.12 -6.58 -30.28
N SER A 15 2.11 -6.88 -29.42
CA SER A 15 3.42 -6.26 -29.40
C SER A 15 4.54 -7.25 -29.74
N SER A 16 5.72 -6.75 -30.14
CA SER A 16 6.89 -7.61 -30.34
C SER A 16 7.57 -8.01 -29.02
N PHE A 17 8.53 -8.94 -29.06
CA PHE A 17 9.21 -9.42 -27.86
C PHE A 17 10.08 -8.37 -27.17
N SER A 18 10.66 -7.42 -27.93
CA SER A 18 11.57 -6.41 -27.36
C SER A 18 10.88 -5.52 -26.35
N PRO A 19 9.78 -4.79 -26.66
CA PRO A 19 9.09 -3.94 -25.69
C PRO A 19 8.50 -4.75 -24.51
N ILE A 20 8.07 -6.01 -24.76
CA ILE A 20 7.60 -6.87 -23.67
C ILE A 20 8.74 -7.20 -22.69
N ARG A 21 9.93 -7.54 -23.21
CA ARG A 21 11.12 -7.78 -22.36
C ARG A 21 11.55 -6.54 -21.60
N GLU A 22 11.51 -5.36 -22.23
CA GLU A 22 11.78 -4.08 -21.57
C GLU A 22 10.79 -3.83 -20.42
N ALA A 23 9.50 -3.98 -20.66
CA ALA A 23 8.46 -3.84 -19.64
C ALA A 23 8.67 -4.82 -18.48
N LEU A 24 8.96 -6.10 -18.77
CA LEU A 24 9.24 -7.11 -17.75
C LEU A 24 10.54 -6.82 -16.96
N ASN A 25 11.58 -6.29 -17.60
CA ASN A 25 12.80 -5.87 -16.93
C ASN A 25 12.55 -4.65 -16.03
N ARG A 26 11.71 -3.71 -16.44
CA ARG A 26 11.28 -2.60 -15.61
C ARG A 26 10.49 -3.10 -14.39
N LEU A 27 9.49 -3.96 -14.60
CA LEU A 27 8.74 -4.58 -13.49
C LEU A 27 9.64 -5.41 -12.56
N ARG A 28 10.73 -5.97 -13.08
CA ARG A 28 11.74 -6.66 -12.26
C ARG A 28 12.54 -5.68 -11.40
N SER A 29 12.93 -4.53 -11.93
CA SER A 29 13.59 -3.48 -11.11
C SER A 29 12.66 -2.95 -10.02
N GLU A 30 11.37 -2.98 -10.26
CA GLU A 30 10.31 -2.64 -9.31
C GLU A 30 9.93 -3.82 -8.37
N ARG A 31 10.65 -4.96 -8.43
CA ARG A 31 10.40 -6.19 -7.64
C ARG A 31 9.01 -6.81 -7.81
N LEU A 32 8.26 -6.44 -8.84
CA LEU A 32 6.93 -7.00 -9.15
C LEU A 32 7.02 -8.30 -9.96
N VAL A 33 8.14 -8.49 -10.65
CA VAL A 33 8.44 -9.66 -11.47
C VAL A 33 9.82 -10.19 -11.09
N ILE A 34 9.97 -11.50 -11.05
CA ILE A 34 11.27 -12.17 -10.85
C ILE A 34 11.65 -12.96 -12.09
N ASN A 35 12.96 -13.00 -12.37
CA ASN A 35 13.52 -13.83 -13.43
C ASN A 35 14.06 -15.12 -12.81
N THR A 36 13.66 -16.26 -13.36
CA THR A 36 14.18 -17.59 -12.96
C THR A 36 15.09 -18.12 -14.06
N ALA A 37 16.29 -18.50 -13.72
CA ALA A 37 17.40 -18.81 -14.63
C ALA A 37 17.08 -19.77 -15.77
N SER A 38 16.03 -20.61 -15.67
CA SER A 38 15.64 -21.57 -16.72
C SER A 38 14.18 -21.43 -17.16
N ARG A 39 13.39 -20.54 -16.60
CA ARG A 39 11.93 -20.49 -16.79
C ARG A 39 11.38 -19.11 -17.18
N GLY A 40 12.25 -18.14 -17.47
CA GLY A 40 11.84 -16.80 -17.84
C GLY A 40 11.26 -15.99 -16.66
N PHE A 41 10.27 -15.18 -16.93
CA PHE A 41 9.68 -14.25 -15.96
C PHE A 41 8.49 -14.88 -15.24
N LYS A 42 8.31 -14.55 -13.95
CA LYS A 42 7.10 -14.85 -13.19
C LYS A 42 6.73 -13.67 -12.28
N VAL A 43 5.46 -13.54 -11.95
CA VAL A 43 4.97 -12.58 -10.96
C VAL A 43 5.62 -12.89 -9.60
N ALA A 44 6.13 -11.87 -8.92
CA ALA A 44 6.69 -12.03 -7.58
C ALA A 44 5.60 -12.53 -6.60
N THR A 45 5.94 -13.52 -5.79
CA THR A 45 5.04 -14.02 -4.74
C THR A 45 4.99 -13.02 -3.59
N LEU A 46 3.86 -12.98 -2.89
CA LEU A 46 3.77 -12.25 -1.63
C LEU A 46 4.47 -13.07 -0.53
N SER A 47 5.34 -12.41 0.23
CA SER A 47 6.05 -12.96 1.39
C SER A 47 5.81 -12.08 2.59
N VAL A 48 5.40 -12.65 3.72
CA VAL A 48 5.20 -11.91 4.98
C VAL A 48 6.52 -11.30 5.45
N GLU A 49 7.63 -12.04 5.33
CA GLU A 49 8.96 -11.56 5.68
C GLU A 49 9.38 -10.34 4.83
N GLU A 50 9.24 -10.42 3.49
CA GLU A 50 9.53 -9.30 2.59
C GLU A 50 8.60 -8.09 2.84
N MET A 51 7.35 -8.35 3.21
CA MET A 51 6.40 -7.30 3.57
C MET A 51 6.86 -6.53 4.82
N TRP A 52 7.31 -7.24 5.86
CA TRP A 52 7.81 -6.61 7.06
C TRP A 52 9.10 -5.83 6.81
N ASP A 53 10.04 -6.38 6.03
CA ASP A 53 11.27 -5.69 5.64
C ASP A 53 10.96 -4.37 4.89
N ALA A 54 10.06 -4.42 3.91
CA ALA A 54 9.61 -3.22 3.19
C ALA A 54 8.89 -2.21 4.11
N CYS A 55 8.10 -2.69 5.08
CA CYS A 55 7.41 -1.85 6.06
C CYS A 55 8.40 -1.11 6.96
N GLU A 56 9.39 -1.81 7.53
CA GLU A 56 10.40 -1.19 8.40
C GLU A 56 11.30 -0.22 7.62
N ALA A 57 11.70 -0.57 6.39
CA ALA A 57 12.42 0.37 5.50
C ALA A 57 11.58 1.64 5.23
N ARG A 58 10.27 1.48 5.01
CA ARG A 58 9.37 2.61 4.79
C ARG A 58 9.24 3.49 6.04
N ILE A 59 9.15 2.89 7.23
CA ILE A 59 9.14 3.63 8.50
C ILE A 59 10.38 4.50 8.62
N LEU A 60 11.57 3.97 8.34
CA LEU A 60 12.82 4.74 8.41
C LEU A 60 12.81 5.95 7.46
N ILE A 61 12.42 5.75 6.21
CA ILE A 61 12.42 6.80 5.18
C ILE A 61 11.34 7.84 5.45
N ASP A 62 10.09 7.42 5.70
CA ASP A 62 8.97 8.33 5.87
C ASP A 62 9.09 9.11 7.20
N CYS A 63 9.58 8.51 8.29
CA CYS A 63 9.81 9.21 9.55
C CYS A 63 10.91 10.27 9.44
N GLU A 64 11.98 10.01 8.71
CA GLU A 64 13.01 11.02 8.45
C GLU A 64 12.46 12.17 7.58
N ALA A 65 11.71 11.84 6.51
CA ALA A 65 11.05 12.82 5.67
C ALA A 65 10.03 13.67 6.47
N LEU A 66 9.29 13.07 7.40
CA LEU A 66 8.37 13.75 8.31
C LEU A 66 9.07 14.78 9.20
N ARG A 67 10.15 14.40 9.87
CA ARG A 67 10.91 15.32 10.72
C ARG A 67 11.38 16.53 9.92
N ARG A 68 11.93 16.30 8.73
CA ARG A 68 12.36 17.38 7.83
C ARG A 68 11.19 18.22 7.32
N SER A 69 10.06 17.58 7.04
CA SER A 69 8.85 18.28 6.61
C SER A 69 8.35 19.25 7.68
N LEU A 70 8.26 18.83 8.94
CA LEU A 70 7.85 19.70 10.05
C LEU A 70 8.82 20.88 10.28
N LEU A 71 10.12 20.70 10.08
CA LEU A 71 11.10 21.79 10.18
C LEU A 71 10.92 22.87 9.10
N ASN A 72 10.36 22.51 7.95
CA ASN A 72 10.16 23.41 6.81
C ASN A 72 8.68 23.76 6.57
N ALA A 73 7.80 23.27 7.44
CA ALA A 73 6.37 23.39 7.27
C ALA A 73 5.92 24.85 7.42
N ASP A 74 5.15 25.31 6.45
CA ASP A 74 4.52 26.65 6.39
C ASP A 74 2.99 26.53 6.26
N ASP A 75 2.30 27.67 6.20
CA ASP A 75 0.85 27.71 6.06
C ASP A 75 0.36 27.04 4.77
N ALA A 76 1.15 27.11 3.69
CA ALA A 76 0.81 26.47 2.42
C ALA A 76 0.87 24.94 2.52
N TRP A 77 1.89 24.42 3.19
CA TRP A 77 1.98 22.97 3.48
C TRP A 77 0.80 22.51 4.36
N GLU A 78 0.46 23.27 5.39
CA GLU A 78 -0.66 22.96 6.29
C GLU A 78 -1.99 22.92 5.53
N ALA A 79 -2.26 23.92 4.70
CA ALA A 79 -3.47 23.95 3.87
C ALA A 79 -3.54 22.74 2.91
N GLN A 80 -2.42 22.38 2.29
CA GLN A 80 -2.35 21.19 1.41
C GLN A 80 -2.59 19.90 2.18
N LEU A 81 -2.03 19.75 3.37
CA LEU A 81 -2.22 18.57 4.22
C LEU A 81 -3.69 18.40 4.63
N VAL A 82 -4.34 19.49 5.09
CA VAL A 82 -5.77 19.48 5.45
C VAL A 82 -6.64 19.14 4.23
N ALA A 83 -6.36 19.70 3.07
CA ALA A 83 -7.08 19.38 1.83
C ALA A 83 -6.89 17.91 1.42
N ALA A 84 -5.67 17.36 1.54
CA ALA A 84 -5.39 15.97 1.25
C ALA A 84 -6.14 15.02 2.19
N PHE A 85 -6.16 15.30 3.48
CA PHE A 85 -6.95 14.55 4.47
C PHE A 85 -8.45 14.61 4.18
N HIS A 86 -9.00 15.80 3.89
CA HIS A 86 -10.40 15.96 3.56
C HIS A 86 -10.81 15.11 2.34
N THR A 87 -9.99 15.13 1.27
CA THR A 87 -10.29 14.34 0.08
C THR A 87 -10.15 12.83 0.30
N LEU A 88 -9.26 12.39 1.20
CA LEU A 88 -9.19 11.01 1.65
C LEU A 88 -10.47 10.59 2.39
N THR A 89 -10.92 11.40 3.35
CA THR A 89 -12.15 11.15 4.12
C THR A 89 -13.37 11.04 3.20
N LEU A 90 -13.50 11.96 2.22
CA LEU A 90 -14.59 11.89 1.24
C LEU A 90 -14.55 10.63 0.39
N ALA A 91 -13.36 10.18 -0.02
CA ALA A 91 -13.21 8.94 -0.79
C ALA A 91 -13.61 7.71 0.04
N ALA A 92 -13.22 7.66 1.33
CA ALA A 92 -13.60 6.60 2.24
C ALA A 92 -15.13 6.55 2.46
N GLN A 93 -15.76 7.70 2.68
CA GLN A 93 -17.23 7.81 2.84
C GLN A 93 -17.98 7.35 1.58
N ARG A 94 -17.53 7.76 0.39
CA ARG A 94 -18.15 7.36 -0.89
C ARG A 94 -18.04 5.86 -1.11
N LEU A 95 -16.89 5.27 -0.80
CA LEU A 95 -16.73 3.82 -0.90
C LEU A 95 -17.60 3.09 0.13
N ALA A 96 -17.71 3.58 1.36
CA ALA A 96 -18.55 2.98 2.39
C ALA A 96 -20.05 3.06 2.07
N ALA A 97 -20.49 4.10 1.38
CA ALA A 97 -21.87 4.30 0.96
C ALA A 97 -22.25 3.55 -0.33
N ALA A 98 -21.29 2.95 -1.05
CA ALA A 98 -21.56 2.23 -2.28
C ALA A 98 -22.19 0.85 -1.99
N GLU A 99 -23.27 0.51 -2.71
CA GLU A 99 -23.96 -0.80 -2.56
C GLU A 99 -23.03 -1.97 -2.88
N ASP A 100 -22.16 -1.81 -3.90
CA ASP A 100 -21.18 -2.79 -4.35
C ASP A 100 -19.74 -2.37 -4.03
N ALA A 101 -19.47 -1.92 -2.80
CA ALA A 101 -18.15 -1.41 -2.41
C ALA A 101 -16.99 -2.39 -2.69
N ALA A 102 -17.24 -3.71 -2.54
CA ALA A 102 -16.22 -4.74 -2.76
C ALA A 102 -15.84 -4.91 -4.25
N THR A 103 -16.76 -4.63 -5.16
CA THR A 103 -16.58 -4.79 -6.62
C THR A 103 -16.34 -3.47 -7.34
N ASN A 104 -16.53 -2.32 -6.66
CA ASN A 104 -16.36 -1.00 -7.25
C ASN A 104 -14.88 -0.61 -7.33
N THR A 105 -14.20 -1.15 -8.33
CA THR A 105 -12.76 -0.92 -8.57
C THR A 105 -12.41 0.56 -8.68
N ALA A 106 -13.25 1.38 -9.33
CA ALA A 106 -12.98 2.81 -9.52
C ALA A 106 -12.99 3.58 -8.19
N LEU A 107 -13.91 3.27 -7.28
CA LEU A 107 -13.92 3.87 -5.93
C LEU A 107 -12.74 3.40 -5.09
N GLN A 108 -12.35 2.12 -5.21
CA GLN A 108 -11.17 1.58 -4.50
C GLN A 108 -9.88 2.23 -5.00
N GLU A 109 -9.73 2.40 -6.31
CA GLU A 109 -8.58 3.11 -6.91
C GLU A 109 -8.55 4.59 -6.50
N THR A 110 -9.72 5.24 -6.46
CA THR A 110 -9.83 6.62 -5.97
C THR A 110 -9.40 6.72 -4.51
N LEU A 111 -9.88 5.83 -3.64
CA LEU A 111 -9.48 5.80 -2.24
C LEU A 111 -7.97 5.61 -2.09
N GLU A 112 -7.37 4.68 -2.84
CA GLU A 112 -5.92 4.45 -2.77
C GLU A 112 -5.12 5.67 -3.24
N ALA A 113 -5.54 6.33 -4.32
CA ALA A 113 -4.89 7.54 -4.79
C ALA A 113 -4.97 8.68 -3.74
N ARG A 114 -6.10 8.83 -3.04
CA ARG A 114 -6.26 9.83 -1.97
C ARG A 114 -5.48 9.46 -0.71
N HIS A 115 -5.44 8.19 -0.37
CA HIS A 115 -4.62 7.67 0.72
C HIS A 115 -3.12 7.94 0.46
N TRP A 116 -2.64 7.63 -0.74
CA TRP A 116 -1.28 7.98 -1.15
C TRP A 116 -1.03 9.50 -1.09
N GLY A 117 -1.96 10.30 -1.63
CA GLY A 117 -1.86 11.76 -1.60
C GLY A 117 -1.74 12.34 -0.20
N PHE A 118 -2.47 11.79 0.78
CA PHE A 118 -2.36 12.21 2.18
C PHE A 118 -0.98 11.90 2.78
N HIS A 119 -0.47 10.68 2.59
CA HIS A 119 0.87 10.32 3.06
C HIS A 119 1.97 11.15 2.40
N GLN A 120 1.84 11.46 1.11
CA GLN A 120 2.75 12.37 0.41
C GLN A 120 2.68 13.81 0.94
N ALA A 121 1.49 14.32 1.25
CA ALA A 121 1.32 15.65 1.81
C ALA A 121 2.02 15.80 3.18
N LEU A 122 1.99 14.77 4.03
CA LEU A 122 2.70 14.77 5.32
C LEU A 122 4.21 15.06 5.16
N ILE A 123 4.84 14.54 4.11
CA ILE A 123 6.29 14.64 3.88
C ILE A 123 6.69 15.67 2.82
N ALA A 124 5.72 16.39 2.24
CA ALA A 124 5.95 17.25 1.06
C ALA A 124 6.96 18.38 1.29
N ALA A 125 7.07 18.90 2.51
CA ALA A 125 8.01 19.97 2.85
C ALA A 125 9.40 19.46 3.26
N CYS A 126 9.72 18.16 3.09
CA CYS A 126 11.00 17.58 3.55
C CYS A 126 12.25 18.11 2.80
N LYS A 127 12.08 18.80 1.66
CA LYS A 127 13.13 19.35 0.81
C LYS A 127 14.19 18.32 0.39
N SER A 128 13.78 17.06 0.19
CA SER A 128 14.65 15.99 -0.26
C SER A 128 13.97 15.17 -1.36
N SER A 129 14.41 15.33 -2.60
CA SER A 129 13.90 14.54 -3.72
C SER A 129 14.16 13.04 -3.54
N TRP A 130 15.29 12.67 -2.96
CA TRP A 130 15.63 11.27 -2.66
C TRP A 130 14.68 10.63 -1.66
N LEU A 131 14.35 11.33 -0.56
CA LEU A 131 13.40 10.79 0.41
C LEU A 131 12.00 10.65 -0.20
N MET A 132 11.57 11.61 -1.02
CA MET A 132 10.29 11.54 -1.73
C MET A 132 10.23 10.38 -2.72
N GLU A 133 11.31 10.15 -3.48
CA GLU A 133 11.40 9.04 -4.43
C GLU A 133 11.41 7.67 -3.72
N LEU A 134 12.26 7.51 -2.70
CA LEU A 134 12.31 6.27 -1.91
C LEU A 134 10.99 5.98 -1.19
N SER A 135 10.33 6.99 -0.63
CA SER A 135 8.98 6.88 -0.06
C SER A 135 7.99 6.34 -1.09
N GLY A 136 8.01 6.88 -2.32
CA GLY A 136 7.16 6.42 -3.42
C GLY A 136 7.41 4.96 -3.80
N GLN A 137 8.67 4.56 -3.92
CA GLN A 137 9.05 3.18 -4.22
C GLN A 137 8.60 2.21 -3.13
N LEU A 138 8.82 2.55 -1.86
CA LEU A 138 8.41 1.72 -0.72
C LEU A 138 6.89 1.67 -0.54
N TYR A 139 6.19 2.78 -0.83
CA TYR A 139 4.74 2.77 -0.88
C TYR A 139 4.21 1.75 -1.90
N ALA A 140 4.74 1.77 -3.12
CA ALA A 140 4.33 0.83 -4.17
C ALA A 140 4.61 -0.63 -3.77
N GLN A 141 5.76 -0.90 -3.09
CA GLN A 141 6.06 -2.23 -2.56
C GLN A 141 5.06 -2.68 -1.49
N THR A 142 4.67 -1.79 -0.56
CA THR A 142 3.71 -2.14 0.49
C THR A 142 2.26 -2.16 -0.02
N GLU A 143 1.91 -1.38 -1.05
CA GLU A 143 0.57 -1.36 -1.64
C GLU A 143 0.17 -2.71 -2.24
N ARG A 144 1.08 -3.44 -2.87
CA ARG A 144 0.79 -4.76 -3.45
C ARG A 144 0.27 -5.78 -2.43
N TYR A 145 0.62 -5.61 -1.15
CA TYR A 145 0.11 -6.45 -0.06
C TYR A 145 -1.25 -5.97 0.44
N ARG A 146 -1.52 -4.66 0.40
CA ARG A 146 -2.82 -4.11 0.83
C ARG A 146 -3.96 -4.40 -0.15
N ARG A 147 -3.67 -4.45 -1.46
CA ARG A 147 -4.69 -4.66 -2.51
C ARG A 147 -5.52 -5.93 -2.31
N PRO A 148 -4.92 -7.13 -2.19
CA PRO A 148 -5.69 -8.36 -1.98
C PRO A 148 -6.50 -8.33 -0.70
N VAL A 149 -5.92 -7.80 0.37
CA VAL A 149 -6.54 -7.74 1.69
C VAL A 149 -7.78 -6.84 1.69
N ARG A 150 -7.74 -5.71 0.97
CA ARG A 150 -8.91 -4.84 0.83
C ARG A 150 -10.06 -5.50 0.08
N ALA A 151 -9.77 -6.26 -0.96
CA ALA A 151 -10.79 -7.01 -1.71
C ALA A 151 -11.48 -8.09 -0.83
N GLY A 152 -10.77 -8.68 0.13
CA GLY A 152 -11.28 -9.68 1.07
C GLY A 152 -11.82 -9.12 2.40
N ARG A 153 -11.74 -7.80 2.63
CA ARG A 153 -12.01 -7.17 3.93
C ARG A 153 -13.39 -7.46 4.51
N ALA A 154 -14.44 -7.52 3.68
CA ALA A 154 -15.79 -7.82 4.14
C ALA A 154 -15.91 -9.24 4.76
N ALA A 155 -15.30 -10.22 4.12
CA ALA A 155 -15.27 -11.60 4.63
C ALA A 155 -14.43 -11.71 5.91
N TYR A 156 -13.31 -10.96 5.98
CA TYR A 156 -12.46 -10.93 7.15
C TYR A 156 -13.15 -10.29 8.38
N ARG A 157 -13.88 -9.19 8.21
CA ARG A 157 -14.65 -8.54 9.28
C ARG A 157 -15.62 -9.48 9.96
N THR A 158 -16.32 -10.30 9.18
CA THR A 158 -17.30 -11.26 9.68
C THR A 158 -16.63 -12.37 10.50
N ALA A 159 -15.40 -12.73 10.17
CA ALA A 159 -14.69 -13.86 10.78
C ALA A 159 -13.90 -13.51 12.05
N TYR A 160 -13.33 -12.27 12.16
CA TYR A 160 -12.28 -11.97 13.13
C TYR A 160 -12.54 -10.77 14.08
N GLY A 161 -13.75 -10.18 14.07
CA GLY A 161 -14.16 -9.20 15.11
C GLY A 161 -14.06 -7.71 14.73
N PRO A 162 -14.13 -6.80 15.72
CA PRO A 162 -14.30 -5.36 15.48
C PRO A 162 -13.11 -4.77 14.74
N GLU A 163 -13.45 -3.98 13.76
CA GLU A 163 -12.55 -3.42 12.80
C GLU A 163 -11.65 -2.32 13.39
N ARG A 164 -10.37 -2.38 13.05
CA ARG A 164 -9.43 -1.27 13.19
C ARG A 164 -9.99 -0.02 12.50
N ASN A 165 -10.09 1.10 13.22
CA ASN A 165 -10.54 2.37 12.66
C ASN A 165 -9.36 3.11 12.00
N VAL A 166 -9.15 2.85 10.70
CA VAL A 166 -8.08 3.47 9.92
C VAL A 166 -8.31 4.97 9.72
N ASP A 167 -9.56 5.42 9.69
CA ASP A 167 -9.90 6.84 9.52
C ASP A 167 -9.49 7.64 10.76
N ASP A 168 -9.67 7.09 11.96
CA ASP A 168 -9.19 7.71 13.21
C ASP A 168 -7.66 7.76 13.27
N GLU A 169 -6.98 6.74 12.76
CA GLU A 169 -5.51 6.75 12.70
C GLU A 169 -5.00 7.87 11.77
N HIS A 170 -5.62 8.07 10.61
CA HIS A 170 -5.27 9.19 9.72
C HIS A 170 -5.59 10.55 10.35
N ARG A 171 -6.68 10.66 11.12
CA ARG A 171 -6.99 11.88 11.88
C ARG A 171 -5.92 12.18 12.92
N GLN A 172 -5.48 11.17 13.68
CA GLN A 172 -4.39 11.31 14.66
C GLN A 172 -3.08 11.76 14.00
N LEU A 173 -2.77 11.29 12.79
CA LEU A 173 -1.63 11.75 12.01
C LEU A 173 -1.77 13.23 11.63
N LEU A 174 -2.94 13.66 11.15
CA LEU A 174 -3.22 15.06 10.85
C LEU A 174 -3.05 15.93 12.11
N ASP A 175 -3.68 15.56 13.20
CA ASP A 175 -3.68 16.35 14.45
C ASP A 175 -2.24 16.49 15.00
N ALA A 176 -1.46 15.40 14.99
CA ALA A 176 -0.06 15.44 15.39
C ALA A 176 0.80 16.32 14.46
N ALA A 177 0.51 16.33 13.15
CA ALA A 177 1.20 17.18 12.19
C ALA A 177 0.87 18.68 12.40
N LEU A 178 -0.40 19.01 12.63
CA LEU A 178 -0.86 20.40 12.87
C LEU A 178 -0.34 20.96 14.20
N THR A 179 -0.16 20.12 15.22
CA THR A 179 0.46 20.53 16.49
C THR A 179 1.98 20.64 16.42
N ARG A 180 2.60 20.36 15.26
CA ARG A 180 4.06 20.39 15.04
C ARG A 180 4.85 19.49 16.01
N ASN A 181 4.23 18.46 16.55
CA ASN A 181 4.88 17.52 17.47
C ASN A 181 5.52 16.38 16.70
N ALA A 182 6.83 16.53 16.40
CA ALA A 182 7.58 15.58 15.58
C ALA A 182 7.63 14.17 16.18
N ASP A 183 7.81 14.06 17.51
CA ASP A 183 7.93 12.76 18.18
C ASP A 183 6.58 12.03 18.17
N LEU A 184 5.51 12.72 18.50
CA LEU A 184 4.15 12.17 18.42
C LEU A 184 3.80 11.73 17.00
N LEU A 185 4.09 12.56 16.01
CA LEU A 185 3.79 12.26 14.61
C LEU A 185 4.56 11.03 14.11
N VAL A 186 5.85 10.93 14.43
CA VAL A 186 6.69 9.77 14.10
C VAL A 186 6.19 8.50 14.79
N GLN A 187 5.84 8.60 16.08
CA GLN A 187 5.27 7.47 16.80
C GLN A 187 3.95 7.00 16.19
N THR A 188 3.05 7.94 15.88
CA THR A 188 1.73 7.66 15.29
C THR A 188 1.88 7.02 13.92
N LEU A 189 2.78 7.55 13.04
CA LEU A 189 3.02 6.96 11.73
C LEU A 189 3.61 5.55 11.82
N THR A 190 4.58 5.34 12.71
CA THR A 190 5.18 4.03 12.95
C THR A 190 4.12 3.01 13.36
N GLN A 191 3.26 3.37 14.31
CA GLN A 191 2.18 2.50 14.76
C GLN A 191 1.16 2.21 13.65
N HIS A 192 0.79 3.23 12.87
CA HIS A 192 -0.12 3.09 11.72
C HIS A 192 0.41 2.08 10.68
N TYR A 193 1.70 2.15 10.33
CA TYR A 193 2.30 1.23 9.38
C TYR A 193 2.40 -0.19 9.94
N ARG A 194 2.86 -0.35 11.18
CA ARG A 194 2.97 -1.67 11.83
C ARG A 194 1.61 -2.33 12.02
N LYS A 195 0.58 -1.61 12.44
CA LYS A 195 -0.78 -2.14 12.51
C LYS A 195 -1.31 -2.59 11.13
N THR A 196 -0.93 -1.87 10.07
CA THR A 196 -1.28 -2.28 8.71
C THR A 196 -0.57 -3.57 8.31
N ALA A 197 0.73 -3.70 8.61
CA ALA A 197 1.50 -4.90 8.33
C ALA A 197 0.98 -6.11 9.12
N GLN A 198 0.70 -5.95 10.41
CA GLN A 198 0.09 -6.99 11.25
C GLN A 198 -1.24 -7.50 10.69
N PHE A 199 -2.12 -6.58 10.31
CA PHE A 199 -3.39 -6.94 9.70
C PHE A 199 -3.22 -7.73 8.38
N ILE A 200 -2.28 -7.31 7.53
CA ILE A 200 -1.96 -8.02 6.28
C ILE A 200 -1.41 -9.43 6.59
N GLU A 201 -0.51 -9.55 7.54
CA GLU A 201 0.06 -10.84 7.97
C GLU A 201 -1.03 -11.80 8.44
N GLU A 202 -1.96 -11.35 9.29
CA GLU A 202 -3.08 -12.16 9.76
C GLU A 202 -3.93 -12.69 8.59
N VAL A 203 -4.26 -11.83 7.62
CA VAL A 203 -5.04 -12.23 6.44
C VAL A 203 -4.28 -13.22 5.56
N LEU A 204 -3.02 -12.96 5.25
CA LEU A 204 -2.20 -13.85 4.41
C LEU A 204 -1.98 -15.22 5.07
N THR A 205 -1.82 -15.24 6.39
CA THR A 205 -1.66 -16.48 7.18
C THR A 205 -2.96 -17.28 7.19
N ALA A 206 -4.09 -16.65 7.44
CA ALA A 206 -5.41 -17.29 7.43
C ALA A 206 -5.74 -17.88 6.04
N GLU A 207 -5.47 -17.14 4.95
CA GLU A 207 -5.67 -17.65 3.59
C GLU A 207 -4.76 -18.86 3.27
N SER A 208 -3.53 -18.86 3.77
CA SER A 208 -2.60 -19.97 3.60
C SER A 208 -3.07 -21.22 4.31
N LEU A 209 -3.58 -21.08 5.53
CA LEU A 209 -4.18 -22.18 6.29
C LEU A 209 -5.42 -22.77 5.60
N ASN A 210 -6.32 -21.91 5.10
CA ASN A 210 -7.52 -22.34 4.37
C ASN A 210 -7.19 -23.07 3.05
N LYS A 211 -6.11 -22.69 2.36
CA LYS A 211 -5.64 -23.40 1.15
C LYS A 211 -4.95 -24.72 1.46
N ALA A 212 -4.37 -24.87 2.65
CA ALA A 212 -3.69 -26.10 3.09
C ALA A 212 -4.65 -27.17 3.64
N MET A 213 -5.88 -26.81 4.06
CA MET A 213 -6.88 -27.76 4.52
C MET A 213 -7.54 -28.46 3.33
N PRO A 214 -7.51 -29.82 3.25
CA PRO A 214 -8.18 -30.54 2.19
C PRO A 214 -9.70 -30.32 2.28
N ARG A 215 -10.36 -30.07 1.14
CA ARG A 215 -11.82 -29.87 1.02
C ARG A 215 -12.69 -31.06 1.49
N SER A 216 -12.07 -32.14 1.95
CA SER A 216 -12.74 -33.37 2.42
C SER A 216 -13.17 -33.35 3.89
N ALA A 217 -12.99 -32.26 4.63
CA ALA A 217 -13.38 -32.17 6.05
C ALA A 217 -14.70 -31.44 6.30
N LEU A 218 -15.47 -31.14 5.24
CA LEU A 218 -16.81 -30.53 5.31
C LEU A 218 -17.83 -31.41 4.55
N GLY A 219 -17.87 -32.69 4.88
CA GLY A 219 -18.90 -33.63 4.46
C GLY A 219 -19.81 -33.99 5.64
#